data_a8f244e9c327843dbd8ff563168888e7
#
_entry.id   a8f244e9c327843dbd8ff563168888e7
#
_cell.length_a   1.000
_cell.length_b   1.000
_cell.length_c   1.000
_cell.angle_alpha   90.00
_cell.angle_beta   90.00
_cell.angle_gamma   90.00
#
_symmetry.space_group_name_H-M   'P 1'
#
loop_
_entity.id
_entity.type
_entity.pdbx_description
1 polymer ?
#
loop_
_entity_poly.entity_id
_entity_poly.type
_entity_poly.pdbx_seq_one_letter_code
_entity_poly.pdbx_strand_id
1 'polypeptide(L)'
;EPQVVELRGPEALLLHHLWGTNGIVLEVEMAQAPAHAWMEMIVTFDDADRALDFGNALALAPGIVKKNIALLADPIPAYMTPLAEHLPKGCHAALLLVAEFSADAALQVVANHGGTVTYRKTAEEVKAQHHTLAEYCWNHTTLNALKVDKGLTYLQTTFTPGKHLDQVRRIRELFGDEVLMHVEFLRSFDGFTTCTSLPLVRFTTEERLNEIIQIFRDNGIRVNNPHTFIIEEGK
;
A
#
# COMPACT_ATOMS: atom_id res chain seq x y z
N GLU A 1 -41.50 7.39 -1.07
CA GLU A 1 -40.97 8.74 -1.36
C GLU A 1 -39.47 8.80 -1.02
N PRO A 2 -38.66 9.54 -1.79
CA PRO A 2 -37.25 9.76 -1.44
C PRO A 2 -37.14 10.45 -0.09
N GLN A 3 -36.23 9.98 0.74
CA GLN A 3 -35.95 10.55 2.06
C GLN A 3 -34.48 10.95 2.14
N VAL A 4 -34.20 12.07 2.81
CA VAL A 4 -32.84 12.44 3.19
C VAL A 4 -32.60 11.86 4.59
N VAL A 5 -31.58 11.01 4.70
CA VAL A 5 -31.17 10.34 5.93
C VAL A 5 -29.78 10.83 6.30
N GLU A 6 -29.59 11.20 7.56
CA GLU A 6 -28.27 11.53 8.11
C GLU A 6 -27.75 10.34 8.90
N LEU A 7 -26.52 9.88 8.58
CA LEU A 7 -25.82 8.81 9.29
C LEU A 7 -24.56 9.36 9.94
N ARG A 8 -24.31 9.02 11.19
CA ARG A 8 -23.17 9.52 11.98
C ARG A 8 -22.36 8.38 12.60
N GLY A 9 -21.05 8.62 12.73
CA GLY A 9 -20.15 7.68 13.37
C GLY A 9 -20.17 6.29 12.71
N PRO A 10 -20.32 5.19 13.49
CA PRO A 10 -20.31 3.83 12.94
C PRO A 10 -21.41 3.55 11.90
N GLU A 11 -22.56 4.27 11.99
CA GLU A 11 -23.67 4.09 11.05
C GLU A 11 -23.27 4.54 9.61
N ALA A 12 -22.36 5.50 9.48
CA ALA A 12 -21.84 5.91 8.18
C ALA A 12 -21.15 4.78 7.42
N LEU A 13 -20.65 3.75 8.12
CA LEU A 13 -20.05 2.56 7.52
C LEU A 13 -21.06 1.75 6.70
N LEU A 14 -22.36 1.90 6.97
CA LEU A 14 -23.43 1.25 6.19
C LEU A 14 -23.49 1.73 4.74
N LEU A 15 -22.81 2.83 4.40
CA LEU A 15 -22.71 3.35 3.03
C LEU A 15 -21.47 2.87 2.29
N HIS A 16 -20.53 2.21 2.99
CA HIS A 16 -19.24 1.83 2.40
C HIS A 16 -19.34 0.46 1.72
N HIS A 17 -18.64 0.30 0.58
CA HIS A 17 -18.48 -0.94 -0.17
C HIS A 17 -19.80 -1.64 -0.56
N LEU A 18 -20.83 -0.87 -0.87
CA LEU A 18 -22.15 -1.40 -1.23
C LEU A 18 -22.50 -1.18 -2.72
N TRP A 19 -21.51 -1.06 -3.58
CA TRP A 19 -21.69 -0.95 -5.04
C TRP A 19 -22.58 0.22 -5.48
N GLY A 20 -22.78 1.22 -4.62
CA GLY A 20 -23.68 2.34 -4.87
C GLY A 20 -25.17 1.95 -4.86
N THR A 21 -25.53 0.82 -4.23
CA THR A 21 -26.90 0.27 -4.30
C THR A 21 -27.84 0.80 -3.21
N ASN A 22 -27.32 1.42 -2.15
CA ASN A 22 -28.08 1.78 -0.95
C ASN A 22 -28.39 3.28 -0.80
N GLY A 23 -28.01 4.10 -1.77
CA GLY A 23 -28.38 5.51 -1.75
C GLY A 23 -27.45 6.40 -2.58
N ILE A 24 -27.80 7.68 -2.62
CA ILE A 24 -27.00 8.74 -3.24
C ILE A 24 -26.47 9.61 -2.12
N VAL A 25 -25.14 9.73 -2.01
CA VAL A 25 -24.49 10.62 -1.05
C VAL A 25 -24.60 12.06 -1.53
N LEU A 26 -25.25 12.92 -0.75
CA LEU A 26 -25.47 14.34 -1.07
C LEU A 26 -24.41 15.22 -0.40
N GLU A 27 -24.03 14.89 0.83
CA GLU A 27 -23.09 15.67 1.63
C GLU A 27 -22.25 14.74 2.51
N VAL A 28 -20.98 15.08 2.71
CA VAL A 28 -20.05 14.33 3.56
C VAL A 28 -19.29 15.32 4.45
N GLU A 29 -19.35 15.11 5.77
CA GLU A 29 -18.49 15.79 6.73
C GLU A 29 -17.37 14.85 7.16
N MET A 30 -16.10 15.26 6.96
CA MET A 30 -14.93 14.45 7.24
C MET A 30 -13.90 15.22 8.05
N ALA A 31 -13.25 14.54 9.00
CA ALA A 31 -12.05 15.07 9.65
C ALA A 31 -10.92 15.20 8.62
N GLN A 32 -10.17 16.29 8.70
CA GLN A 32 -9.04 16.57 7.80
C GLN A 32 -7.72 16.58 8.56
N ALA A 33 -6.65 16.19 7.89
CA ALA A 33 -5.29 16.36 8.36
C ALA A 33 -4.71 17.68 7.81
N PRO A 34 -3.68 18.28 8.47
CA PRO A 34 -2.98 19.44 7.96
C PRO A 34 -2.40 19.19 6.56
N ALA A 35 -2.54 20.19 5.68
CA ALA A 35 -1.92 20.17 4.36
C ALA A 35 -0.45 20.56 4.49
N HIS A 36 0.44 19.57 4.53
CA HIS A 36 1.88 19.79 4.52
C HIS A 36 2.43 19.90 3.09
N ALA A 37 3.58 20.55 2.96
CA ALA A 37 4.39 20.49 1.74
C ALA A 37 4.98 19.07 1.62
N TRP A 38 4.44 18.27 0.71
CA TRP A 38 4.82 16.85 0.53
C TRP A 38 5.91 16.72 -0.52
N MET A 39 7.09 16.31 -0.08
CA MET A 39 8.20 15.88 -0.93
C MET A 39 8.02 14.41 -1.31
N GLU A 40 8.41 14.06 -2.51
CA GLU A 40 8.40 12.70 -3.01
C GLU A 40 9.82 12.11 -3.07
N MET A 41 9.94 10.84 -2.70
CA MET A 41 11.18 10.08 -2.83
C MET A 41 10.92 8.63 -3.29
N ILE A 42 11.82 8.12 -4.13
CA ILE A 42 11.99 6.68 -4.35
C ILE A 42 13.31 6.29 -3.68
N VAL A 43 13.22 5.29 -2.82
CA VAL A 43 14.38 4.68 -2.18
C VAL A 43 14.47 3.23 -2.61
N THR A 44 15.61 2.80 -3.13
CA THR A 44 15.81 1.42 -3.61
C THR A 44 16.73 0.64 -2.68
N PHE A 45 16.51 -0.66 -2.62
CA PHE A 45 17.24 -1.64 -1.81
C PHE A 45 17.56 -2.86 -2.66
N ASP A 46 18.67 -3.50 -2.37
CA ASP A 46 19.10 -4.79 -2.93
C ASP A 46 18.55 -6.00 -2.15
N ASP A 47 17.97 -5.74 -0.97
CA ASP A 47 17.45 -6.75 -0.05
C ASP A 47 16.04 -6.38 0.43
N ALA A 48 15.12 -7.34 0.32
CA ALA A 48 13.72 -7.12 0.63
C ALA A 48 13.46 -6.97 2.14
N ASP A 49 14.25 -7.62 3.00
CA ASP A 49 14.07 -7.51 4.43
C ASP A 49 14.58 -6.16 4.94
N ARG A 50 15.67 -5.64 4.35
CA ARG A 50 16.11 -4.26 4.61
C ARG A 50 15.05 -3.23 4.20
N ALA A 51 14.42 -3.41 3.03
CA ALA A 51 13.32 -2.54 2.59
C ALA A 51 12.15 -2.59 3.58
N LEU A 52 11.79 -3.80 4.04
CA LEU A 52 10.70 -4.00 4.99
C LEU A 52 11.02 -3.36 6.36
N ASP A 53 12.22 -3.59 6.88
CA ASP A 53 12.68 -3.02 8.16
C ASP A 53 12.79 -1.49 8.08
N PHE A 54 13.25 -0.94 6.95
CA PHE A 54 13.23 0.49 6.66
C PHE A 54 11.81 1.06 6.72
N GLY A 55 10.86 0.46 6.00
CA GLY A 55 9.47 0.92 5.96
C GLY A 55 8.86 0.95 7.38
N ASN A 56 9.11 -0.09 8.17
CA ASN A 56 8.67 -0.17 9.56
C ASN A 56 9.33 0.90 10.44
N ALA A 57 10.64 1.07 10.34
CA ALA A 57 11.37 2.08 11.11
C ALA A 57 10.87 3.50 10.81
N LEU A 58 10.65 3.81 9.52
CA LEU A 58 10.07 5.07 9.09
C LEU A 58 8.63 5.24 9.60
N ALA A 59 7.81 4.19 9.53
CA ALA A 59 6.43 4.22 10.03
C ALA A 59 6.37 4.48 11.54
N LEU A 60 7.27 3.88 12.31
CA LEU A 60 7.37 4.03 13.76
C LEU A 60 7.98 5.36 14.22
N ALA A 61 8.67 6.10 13.35
CA ALA A 61 9.32 7.37 13.70
C ALA A 61 8.27 8.49 13.92
N PRO A 62 7.93 8.88 15.15
CA PRO A 62 6.86 9.84 15.43
C PRO A 62 7.24 11.27 15.03
N GLY A 63 8.53 11.59 15.02
CA GLY A 63 9.04 12.91 14.64
C GLY A 63 9.10 13.15 13.13
N ILE A 64 8.85 12.13 12.31
CA ILE A 64 8.83 12.25 10.85
C ILE A 64 7.38 12.28 10.39
N VAL A 65 6.95 13.41 9.81
CA VAL A 65 5.62 13.53 9.21
C VAL A 65 5.65 12.95 7.81
N LYS A 66 4.87 11.90 7.60
CA LYS A 66 4.77 11.15 6.35
C LYS A 66 3.32 10.88 6.00
N LYS A 67 3.01 10.93 4.72
CA LYS A 67 1.68 10.67 4.16
C LYS A 67 1.59 9.26 3.59
N ASN A 68 2.68 8.75 3.01
CA ASN A 68 2.70 7.45 2.35
C ASN A 68 4.04 6.76 2.54
N ILE A 69 4.00 5.45 2.78
CA ILE A 69 5.14 4.53 2.76
C ILE A 69 4.66 3.26 2.08
N ALA A 70 4.94 3.14 0.79
CA ALA A 70 4.63 1.96 -0.02
C ALA A 70 5.91 1.21 -0.37
N LEU A 71 5.93 -0.10 -0.15
CA LEU A 71 7.03 -0.97 -0.52
C LEU A 71 6.61 -1.88 -1.68
N LEU A 72 7.39 -1.86 -2.74
CA LEU A 72 7.26 -2.71 -3.91
C LEU A 72 8.41 -3.71 -3.91
N ALA A 73 8.13 -4.99 -3.62
CA ALA A 73 9.15 -6.01 -3.73
C ALA A 73 9.44 -6.36 -5.21
N ASP A 74 10.69 -6.74 -5.54
CA ASP A 74 11.00 -7.31 -6.85
C ASP A 74 10.04 -8.51 -7.15
N PRO A 75 9.46 -8.63 -8.36
CA PRO A 75 9.69 -7.84 -9.57
C PRO A 75 8.70 -6.65 -9.77
N ILE A 76 7.91 -6.25 -8.77
CA ILE A 76 6.88 -5.20 -8.93
C ILE A 76 7.46 -3.87 -9.45
N PRO A 77 8.65 -3.39 -9.03
CA PRO A 77 9.22 -2.16 -9.58
C PRO A 77 9.36 -2.17 -11.10
N ALA A 78 9.63 -3.32 -11.71
CA ALA A 78 9.75 -3.46 -13.17
C ALA A 78 8.42 -3.22 -13.92
N TYR A 79 7.29 -3.32 -13.25
CA TYR A 79 5.97 -3.01 -13.82
C TYR A 79 5.66 -1.51 -13.83
N MET A 80 6.38 -0.71 -13.06
CA MET A 80 6.18 0.74 -12.96
C MET A 80 6.92 1.44 -14.11
N THR A 81 6.54 1.15 -15.35
CA THR A 81 7.26 1.59 -16.56
C THR A 81 7.52 3.10 -16.66
N PRO A 82 6.62 4.01 -16.19
CA PRO A 82 6.92 5.45 -16.20
C PRO A 82 8.02 5.87 -15.20
N LEU A 83 8.37 5.00 -14.24
CA LEU A 83 9.42 5.24 -13.23
C LEU A 83 10.71 4.44 -13.53
N ALA A 84 10.81 3.78 -14.68
CA ALA A 84 11.87 2.83 -14.98
C ALA A 84 13.29 3.40 -14.85
N GLU A 85 13.50 4.69 -15.14
CA GLU A 85 14.81 5.36 -14.99
C GLU A 85 15.27 5.46 -13.51
N HIS A 86 14.31 5.39 -12.57
CA HIS A 86 14.56 5.49 -11.12
C HIS A 86 14.52 4.13 -10.42
N LEU A 87 14.20 3.06 -11.14
CA LEU A 87 13.99 1.72 -10.57
C LEU A 87 14.96 0.71 -11.21
N PRO A 88 16.18 0.56 -10.67
CA PRO A 88 17.14 -0.43 -11.14
C PRO A 88 16.54 -1.84 -11.19
N LYS A 89 17.00 -2.64 -12.17
CA LYS A 89 16.51 -4.01 -12.32
C LYS A 89 16.82 -4.85 -11.09
N GLY A 90 15.82 -5.58 -10.59
CA GLY A 90 15.95 -6.47 -9.43
C GLY A 90 15.95 -5.74 -8.08
N CYS A 91 15.62 -4.43 -8.05
CA CYS A 91 15.51 -3.69 -6.79
C CYS A 91 14.18 -3.93 -6.08
N HIS A 92 14.20 -3.74 -4.77
CA HIS A 92 13.00 -3.47 -3.97
C HIS A 92 12.90 -1.96 -3.81
N ALA A 93 11.72 -1.38 -3.90
CA ALA A 93 11.55 0.07 -3.89
C ALA A 93 10.57 0.53 -2.81
N ALA A 94 10.91 1.62 -2.12
CA ALA A 94 10.00 2.37 -1.27
C ALA A 94 9.58 3.66 -1.98
N LEU A 95 8.27 3.86 -2.15
CA LEU A 95 7.68 5.09 -2.65
C LEU A 95 7.16 5.90 -1.46
N LEU A 96 7.70 7.09 -1.26
CA LEU A 96 7.52 7.88 -0.05
C LEU A 96 6.93 9.26 -0.36
N LEU A 97 5.98 9.68 0.48
CA LEU A 97 5.55 11.07 0.57
C LEU A 97 5.82 11.54 2.01
N VAL A 98 6.79 12.44 2.16
CA VAL A 98 7.27 12.94 3.45
C VAL A 98 7.14 14.48 3.48
N ALA A 99 6.74 15.06 4.61
CA ALA A 99 6.73 16.51 4.74
C ALA A 99 8.16 17.06 4.62
N GLU A 100 8.36 18.14 3.87
CA GLU A 100 9.69 18.70 3.58
C GLU A 100 10.51 19.01 4.82
N PHE A 101 9.88 19.50 5.88
CA PHE A 101 10.57 19.79 7.16
C PHE A 101 11.04 18.52 7.88
N SER A 102 10.58 17.33 7.48
CA SER A 102 11.02 16.03 8.00
C SER A 102 12.03 15.31 7.09
N ALA A 103 12.43 15.97 5.98
CA ALA A 103 13.26 15.35 4.94
C ALA A 103 14.59 14.81 5.47
N ASP A 104 15.33 15.62 6.23
CA ASP A 104 16.65 15.23 6.73
C ASP A 104 16.56 14.04 7.69
N ALA A 105 15.55 14.03 8.56
CA ALA A 105 15.31 12.92 9.46
C ALA A 105 14.93 11.63 8.69
N ALA A 106 14.13 11.75 7.63
CA ALA A 106 13.79 10.62 6.77
C ALA A 106 15.02 10.08 6.03
N LEU A 107 15.88 10.97 5.48
CA LEU A 107 17.12 10.58 4.83
C LEU A 107 18.11 9.88 5.78
N GLN A 108 18.12 10.27 7.06
CA GLN A 108 18.90 9.55 8.07
C GLN A 108 18.39 8.11 8.27
N VAL A 109 17.06 7.90 8.27
CA VAL A 109 16.49 6.55 8.34
C VAL A 109 16.85 5.74 7.08
N VAL A 110 16.83 6.34 5.90
CA VAL A 110 17.29 5.71 4.65
C VAL A 110 18.73 5.25 4.78
N ALA A 111 19.64 6.14 5.21
CA ALA A 111 21.07 5.84 5.36
C ALA A 111 21.32 4.71 6.37
N ASN A 112 20.61 4.71 7.50
CA ASN A 112 20.73 3.69 8.55
C ASN A 112 20.32 2.28 8.08
N HIS A 113 19.48 2.19 7.02
CA HIS A 113 19.01 0.92 6.46
C HIS A 113 19.67 0.57 5.11
N GLY A 114 20.67 1.36 4.67
CA GLY A 114 21.40 1.09 3.44
C GLY A 114 20.58 1.30 2.16
N GLY A 115 19.55 2.14 2.22
CA GLY A 115 18.75 2.52 1.06
C GLY A 115 19.48 3.54 0.17
N THR A 116 19.19 3.52 -1.13
CA THR A 116 19.68 4.49 -2.11
C THR A 116 18.52 5.33 -2.61
N VAL A 117 18.61 6.66 -2.45
CA VAL A 117 17.61 7.59 -3.03
C VAL A 117 17.87 7.70 -4.53
N THR A 118 16.96 7.21 -5.34
CA THR A 118 17.05 7.24 -6.82
C THR A 118 16.18 8.32 -7.45
N TYR A 119 15.22 8.85 -6.70
CA TYR A 119 14.33 9.94 -7.10
C TYR A 119 14.02 10.80 -5.87
N ARG A 120 14.03 12.11 -6.07
CA ARG A 120 13.62 13.08 -5.05
C ARG A 120 13.10 14.33 -5.71
N LYS A 121 11.91 14.79 -5.28
CA LYS A 121 11.33 16.08 -5.68
C LYS A 121 10.77 16.82 -4.48
N THR A 122 11.01 18.11 -4.45
CA THR A 122 10.40 19.04 -3.48
C THR A 122 8.89 19.13 -3.70
N ALA A 123 8.15 19.65 -2.72
CA ALA A 123 6.71 19.84 -2.86
C ALA A 123 6.37 20.82 -4.00
N GLU A 124 7.22 21.79 -4.27
CA GLU A 124 7.04 22.74 -5.38
C GLU A 124 7.20 22.01 -6.74
N GLU A 125 8.24 21.20 -6.89
CA GLU A 125 8.46 20.40 -8.08
C GLU A 125 7.34 19.36 -8.31
N VAL A 126 6.86 18.70 -7.24
CA VAL A 126 5.72 17.78 -7.30
C VAL A 126 4.46 18.51 -7.75
N LYS A 127 4.20 19.72 -7.23
CA LYS A 127 3.04 20.52 -7.62
C LYS A 127 3.09 20.96 -9.08
N ALA A 128 4.29 21.17 -9.62
CA ALA A 128 4.48 21.57 -11.02
C ALA A 128 4.32 20.42 -12.04
N GLN A 129 4.36 19.17 -11.59
CA GLN A 129 4.18 18.00 -12.45
C GLN A 129 2.73 17.51 -12.44
N HIS A 130 2.34 16.78 -13.52
CA HIS A 130 0.98 16.25 -13.67
C HIS A 130 0.76 14.91 -12.96
N HIS A 131 1.83 14.26 -12.48
CA HIS A 131 1.82 12.94 -11.86
C HIS A 131 2.51 12.97 -10.51
N THR A 132 2.04 12.15 -9.58
CA THR A 132 2.59 11.98 -8.24
C THR A 132 2.91 10.53 -7.98
N LEU A 133 3.87 10.24 -7.08
CA LEU A 133 4.19 8.87 -6.68
C LEU A 133 2.99 8.14 -6.06
N ALA A 134 2.00 8.86 -5.53
CA ALA A 134 0.76 8.26 -5.05
C ALA A 134 0.01 7.46 -6.13
N GLU A 135 0.21 7.79 -7.42
CA GLU A 135 -0.40 7.08 -8.55
C GLU A 135 0.24 5.71 -8.83
N TYR A 136 1.24 5.32 -8.05
CA TYR A 136 1.91 4.01 -8.12
C TYR A 136 1.74 3.21 -6.83
N CYS A 137 1.00 3.75 -5.86
CA CYS A 137 0.74 3.14 -4.55
C CYS A 137 -0.67 2.58 -4.46
N TRP A 138 -0.95 1.80 -3.43
CA TRP A 138 -2.27 1.19 -3.19
C TRP A 138 -2.75 0.40 -4.42
N ASN A 139 -4.01 0.55 -4.79
CA ASN A 139 -4.57 -0.18 -5.93
C ASN A 139 -3.98 0.27 -7.29
N HIS A 140 -3.37 1.45 -7.35
CA HIS A 140 -2.69 1.90 -8.58
C HIS A 140 -1.46 1.05 -8.92
N THR A 141 -0.79 0.46 -7.94
CA THR A 141 0.27 -0.54 -8.16
C THR A 141 -0.27 -1.69 -9.02
N THR A 142 -1.43 -2.24 -8.63
CA THR A 142 -2.10 -3.31 -9.39
C THR A 142 -2.45 -2.87 -10.82
N LEU A 143 -3.03 -1.67 -10.96
CA LEU A 143 -3.42 -1.15 -12.28
C LEU A 143 -2.21 -0.95 -13.21
N ASN A 144 -1.07 -0.49 -12.68
CA ASN A 144 0.16 -0.36 -13.47
C ASN A 144 0.74 -1.73 -13.82
N ALA A 145 0.77 -2.68 -12.89
CA ALA A 145 1.24 -4.03 -13.16
C ALA A 145 0.40 -4.74 -14.24
N LEU A 146 -0.93 -4.60 -14.21
CA LEU A 146 -1.85 -5.17 -15.20
C LEU A 146 -1.68 -4.59 -16.61
N LYS A 147 -1.06 -3.41 -16.77
CA LYS A 147 -0.70 -2.89 -18.10
C LYS A 147 0.43 -3.71 -18.74
N VAL A 148 1.29 -4.32 -17.92
CA VAL A 148 2.45 -5.10 -18.35
C VAL A 148 2.16 -6.59 -18.35
N ASP A 149 1.53 -7.12 -17.31
CA ASP A 149 1.21 -8.54 -17.15
C ASP A 149 -0.28 -8.75 -16.85
N LYS A 150 -1.01 -9.24 -17.85
CA LYS A 150 -2.45 -9.51 -17.75
C LYS A 150 -2.79 -10.77 -16.95
N GLY A 151 -1.81 -11.61 -16.64
CA GLY A 151 -1.97 -12.81 -15.84
C GLY A 151 -2.00 -12.57 -14.32
N LEU A 152 -1.89 -11.30 -13.91
CA LEU A 152 -1.94 -10.92 -12.50
C LEU A 152 -3.38 -10.69 -12.03
N THR A 153 -3.62 -11.01 -10.77
CA THR A 153 -4.75 -10.55 -9.98
C THR A 153 -4.22 -10.00 -8.65
N TYR A 154 -5.09 -9.58 -7.73
CA TYR A 154 -4.66 -9.13 -6.42
C TYR A 154 -5.62 -9.56 -5.31
N LEU A 155 -5.12 -9.58 -4.09
CA LEU A 155 -5.89 -9.75 -2.87
C LEU A 155 -5.76 -8.48 -2.00
N GLN A 156 -6.59 -8.37 -0.99
CA GLN A 156 -6.48 -7.33 0.03
C GLN A 156 -6.18 -7.98 1.37
N THR A 157 -5.05 -7.63 1.97
CA THR A 157 -4.61 -8.24 3.22
C THR A 157 -4.30 -7.20 4.26
N THR A 158 -4.53 -7.55 5.54
CA THR A 158 -4.14 -6.74 6.69
C THR A 158 -3.37 -7.60 7.67
N PHE A 159 -2.18 -7.16 8.03
CA PHE A 159 -1.28 -7.87 8.94
C PHE A 159 -1.53 -7.47 10.39
N THR A 160 -1.22 -8.37 11.31
CA THR A 160 -1.43 -8.16 12.74
C THR A 160 -0.39 -7.22 13.32
N PRO A 161 -0.77 -6.14 14.01
CA PRO A 161 0.20 -5.29 14.73
C PRO A 161 1.14 -6.11 15.61
N GLY A 162 2.44 -5.79 15.56
CA GLY A 162 3.48 -6.51 16.29
C GLY A 162 3.92 -7.86 15.69
N LYS A 163 3.19 -8.40 14.71
CA LYS A 163 3.55 -9.62 13.96
C LYS A 163 3.71 -9.37 12.47
N HIS A 164 3.38 -8.19 12.00
CA HIS A 164 3.27 -7.86 10.57
C HIS A 164 4.55 -8.12 9.78
N LEU A 165 5.73 -7.83 10.33
CA LEU A 165 7.00 -8.08 9.64
C LEU A 165 7.25 -9.57 9.43
N ASP A 166 7.07 -10.38 10.47
CA ASP A 166 7.26 -11.82 10.40
C ASP A 166 6.22 -12.46 9.47
N GLN A 167 4.99 -11.97 9.49
CA GLN A 167 3.94 -12.42 8.59
C GLN A 167 4.28 -12.10 7.12
N VAL A 168 4.78 -10.89 6.82
CA VAL A 168 5.20 -10.53 5.45
C VAL A 168 6.35 -11.41 4.98
N ARG A 169 7.39 -11.61 5.81
CA ARG A 169 8.51 -12.51 5.51
C ARG A 169 8.02 -13.93 5.24
N ARG A 170 7.15 -14.43 6.12
CA ARG A 170 6.59 -15.78 6.00
C ARG A 170 5.82 -15.98 4.69
N ILE A 171 5.02 -15.02 4.28
CA ILE A 171 4.27 -15.10 3.00
C ILE A 171 5.23 -15.09 1.81
N ARG A 172 6.26 -14.26 1.83
CA ARG A 172 7.30 -14.26 0.79
C ARG A 172 8.01 -15.61 0.67
N GLU A 173 8.37 -16.22 1.80
CA GLU A 173 8.99 -17.56 1.83
C GLU A 173 8.07 -18.65 1.27
N LEU A 174 6.78 -18.59 1.60
CA LEU A 174 5.81 -19.62 1.20
C LEU A 174 5.49 -19.59 -0.30
N PHE A 175 5.41 -18.40 -0.88
CA PHE A 175 4.89 -18.25 -2.24
C PHE A 175 5.95 -17.85 -3.28
N GLY A 176 7.10 -17.30 -2.86
CA GLY A 176 8.11 -16.82 -3.79
C GLY A 176 7.50 -15.91 -4.87
N ASP A 177 7.68 -16.28 -6.12
CA ASP A 177 7.21 -15.48 -7.27
C ASP A 177 5.71 -15.65 -7.59
N GLU A 178 5.00 -16.51 -6.87
CA GLU A 178 3.56 -16.70 -7.09
C GLU A 178 2.74 -15.53 -6.50
N VAL A 179 3.21 -14.97 -5.37
CA VAL A 179 2.57 -13.85 -4.68
C VAL A 179 3.60 -12.74 -4.45
N LEU A 180 3.48 -11.68 -5.23
CA LEU A 180 4.39 -10.55 -5.21
C LEU A 180 3.95 -9.53 -4.16
N MET A 181 4.84 -9.18 -3.23
CA MET A 181 4.47 -8.36 -2.09
C MET A 181 4.56 -6.87 -2.41
N HIS A 182 3.41 -6.21 -2.33
CA HIS A 182 3.23 -4.77 -2.26
C HIS A 182 2.70 -4.43 -0.87
N VAL A 183 3.45 -3.68 -0.08
CA VAL A 183 3.15 -3.42 1.33
C VAL A 183 2.99 -1.93 1.59
N GLU A 184 1.90 -1.55 2.24
CA GLU A 184 1.62 -0.17 2.66
C GLU A 184 1.61 -0.09 4.19
N PHE A 185 2.45 0.79 4.76
CA PHE A 185 2.44 1.00 6.20
C PHE A 185 1.36 1.98 6.61
N LEU A 186 0.65 1.66 7.68
CA LEU A 186 -0.44 2.46 8.21
C LEU A 186 -0.52 2.38 9.74
N ARG A 187 -1.32 3.25 10.30
CA ARG A 187 -1.72 3.17 11.71
C ARG A 187 -3.13 2.61 11.78
N SER A 188 -3.31 1.55 12.55
CA SER A 188 -4.61 0.94 12.82
C SER A 188 -5.49 1.83 13.70
N PHE A 189 -6.80 1.53 13.79
CA PHE A 189 -7.75 2.33 14.58
C PHE A 189 -7.42 2.41 16.07
N ASP A 190 -6.75 1.41 16.62
CA ASP A 190 -6.25 1.36 17.99
C ASP A 190 -4.89 2.07 18.17
N GLY A 191 -4.37 2.70 17.10
CA GLY A 191 -3.17 3.53 17.13
C GLY A 191 -1.86 2.77 16.93
N PHE A 192 -1.88 1.46 16.77
CA PHE A 192 -0.67 0.68 16.50
C PHE A 192 -0.22 0.78 15.05
N THR A 193 1.08 0.80 14.84
CA THR A 193 1.66 0.69 13.49
C THR A 193 1.57 -0.74 13.02
N THR A 194 1.10 -0.90 11.80
CA THR A 194 1.04 -2.17 11.08
C THR A 194 1.21 -1.91 9.59
N CYS A 195 0.98 -2.93 8.78
CA CYS A 195 0.89 -2.77 7.34
C CYS A 195 -0.33 -3.51 6.78
N THR A 196 -0.74 -3.08 5.62
CA THR A 196 -1.66 -3.78 4.73
C THR A 196 -0.90 -4.12 3.46
N SER A 197 -1.45 -5.02 2.67
CA SER A 197 -0.88 -5.34 1.36
C SER A 197 -1.98 -5.52 0.34
N LEU A 198 -1.69 -5.10 -0.87
CA LEU A 198 -2.43 -5.52 -2.05
C LEU A 198 -1.49 -6.41 -2.88
N PRO A 199 -1.19 -7.65 -2.39
CA PRO A 199 -0.25 -8.52 -3.06
C PRO A 199 -0.75 -8.86 -4.45
N LEU A 200 0.15 -8.83 -5.43
CA LEU A 200 -0.15 -9.26 -6.77
C LEU A 200 0.01 -10.77 -6.85
N VAL A 201 -1.01 -11.47 -7.34
CA VAL A 201 -1.02 -12.91 -7.45
C VAL A 201 -0.95 -13.31 -8.92
N ARG A 202 -0.04 -14.19 -9.29
CA ARG A 202 -0.04 -14.83 -10.61
C ARG A 202 -1.21 -15.80 -10.68
N PHE A 203 -2.27 -15.35 -11.35
CA PHE A 203 -3.51 -16.11 -11.42
C PHE A 203 -3.34 -17.33 -12.33
N THR A 204 -3.74 -18.48 -11.84
CA THR A 204 -3.81 -19.74 -12.60
C THR A 204 -5.22 -20.28 -12.63
N THR A 205 -5.78 -20.64 -11.48
CA THR A 205 -7.17 -21.12 -11.34
C THR A 205 -7.83 -20.53 -10.09
N GLU A 206 -9.15 -20.58 -10.03
CA GLU A 206 -9.91 -20.16 -8.84
C GLU A 206 -9.59 -21.06 -7.62
N GLU A 207 -9.41 -22.34 -7.83
CA GLU A 207 -9.05 -23.28 -6.78
C GLU A 207 -7.70 -22.90 -6.15
N ARG A 208 -6.70 -22.56 -6.98
CA ARG A 208 -5.39 -22.13 -6.48
C ARG A 208 -5.48 -20.80 -5.75
N LEU A 209 -6.25 -19.85 -6.25
CA LEU A 209 -6.48 -18.59 -5.56
C LEU A 209 -7.12 -18.81 -4.17
N ASN A 210 -8.10 -19.71 -4.06
CA ASN A 210 -8.72 -20.05 -2.79
C ASN A 210 -7.76 -20.77 -1.83
N GLU A 211 -6.86 -21.61 -2.32
CA GLU A 211 -5.78 -22.20 -1.52
C GLU A 211 -4.84 -21.11 -0.98
N ILE A 212 -4.43 -20.15 -1.82
CA ILE A 212 -3.61 -19.00 -1.40
C ILE A 212 -4.32 -18.23 -0.30
N ILE A 213 -5.59 -17.91 -0.47
CA ILE A 213 -6.41 -17.22 0.54
C ILE A 213 -6.42 -18.00 1.87
N GLN A 214 -6.59 -19.33 1.80
CA GLN A 214 -6.59 -20.15 3.00
C GLN A 214 -5.23 -20.14 3.70
N ILE A 215 -4.13 -20.21 2.95
CA ILE A 215 -2.77 -20.12 3.52
C ILE A 215 -2.54 -18.77 4.23
N PHE A 216 -3.02 -17.66 3.69
CA PHE A 216 -2.98 -16.37 4.40
C PHE A 216 -3.72 -16.44 5.73
N ARG A 217 -4.94 -17.00 5.74
CA ARG A 217 -5.76 -17.16 6.95
C ARG A 217 -5.09 -18.04 8.01
N ASP A 218 -4.49 -19.15 7.58
CA ASP A 218 -3.79 -20.10 8.46
C ASP A 218 -2.55 -19.47 9.11
N ASN A 219 -1.98 -18.42 8.48
CA ASN A 219 -0.90 -17.63 9.04
C ASN A 219 -1.40 -16.40 9.85
N GLY A 220 -2.70 -16.36 10.18
CA GLY A 220 -3.29 -15.30 11.00
C GLY A 220 -3.38 -13.95 10.29
N ILE A 221 -3.42 -13.93 8.96
CA ILE A 221 -3.52 -12.73 8.15
C ILE A 221 -4.96 -12.59 7.66
N ARG A 222 -5.55 -11.42 7.92
CA ARG A 222 -6.86 -11.11 7.35
C ARG A 222 -6.72 -10.90 5.85
N VAL A 223 -7.53 -11.60 5.07
CA VAL A 223 -7.51 -11.53 3.61
C VAL A 223 -8.93 -11.47 3.04
N ASN A 224 -9.14 -10.55 2.11
CA ASN A 224 -10.35 -10.41 1.32
C ASN A 224 -10.02 -10.63 -0.15
N ASN A 225 -10.92 -11.31 -0.86
CA ASN A 225 -10.92 -11.35 -2.31
C ASN A 225 -11.82 -10.20 -2.81
N PRO A 226 -11.27 -9.15 -3.45
CA PRO A 226 -12.06 -8.04 -3.93
C PRO A 226 -12.85 -8.35 -5.22
N HIS A 227 -12.60 -9.51 -5.83
CA HIS A 227 -13.23 -9.96 -7.08
C HIS A 227 -14.49 -10.79 -6.81
N THR A 228 -15.28 -10.39 -5.83
CA THR A 228 -16.58 -11.01 -5.53
C THR A 228 -17.72 -10.11 -6.00
N PHE A 229 -18.78 -10.72 -6.50
CA PHE A 229 -20.05 -10.04 -6.78
C PHE A 229 -21.07 -10.22 -5.63
N ILE A 230 -20.68 -10.90 -4.57
CA ILE A 230 -21.50 -11.10 -3.38
C ILE A 230 -21.23 -9.93 -2.42
N ILE A 231 -22.25 -9.10 -2.17
CA ILE A 231 -22.12 -7.85 -1.39
C ILE A 231 -21.59 -8.12 0.01
N GLU A 232 -22.03 -9.20 0.64
CA GLU A 232 -21.65 -9.59 2.00
C GLU A 232 -20.18 -10.00 2.14
N GLU A 233 -19.55 -10.46 1.05
CA GLU A 233 -18.15 -10.89 1.04
C GLU A 233 -17.18 -9.75 0.77
N GLY A 234 -17.65 -8.62 0.28
CA GLY A 234 -16.84 -7.44 -0.02
C GLY A 234 -16.53 -6.53 1.18
N LYS A 235 -16.88 -6.92 2.40
CA LYS A 235 -16.75 -6.12 3.63
C LYS A 235 -15.53 -6.49 4.44
#